data_58fb6c0ebe08819371169d03a1f0a659
#
_entry.id   58fb6c0ebe08819371169d03a1f0a659
#
_cell.length_a   1.000
_cell.length_b   1.000
_cell.length_c   1.000
_cell.angle_alpha   90.00
_cell.angle_beta   90.00
_cell.angle_gamma   90.00
#
_symmetry.space_group_name_H-M   'P 1'
#
loop_
_entity.id
_entity.type
_entity.pdbx_description
1 polymer ?
#
loop_
_entity_poly.entity_id
_entity_poly.type
_entity_poly.pdbx_seq_one_letter_code
_entity_poly.pdbx_strand_id
1 'polypeptide(L)'
;MEHRGDVYATHGLGPIAQALDIHRGDRMTTLVAMDTKSVHGKELVEKASGEKCENFLNGDHTTTLIRTANGKVIEIQHNVMNPQPYNRLYQLTGTKGFANKYPVEGYAVDAAQMKASGVQPKVDNLSSHGFMPDAEMKALVEKYQHPILKKYGEMAKEVGGHGGMDFIMDSRLVYCLQNGLPLDMDVYDLAEWCCLAELGALSMDNNCAAVQFPDFTRGHWNDVKGFKLSLIHISEPTR
;
A
#
# COMPACT_ATOMS: atom_id res chain seq x y z
N MET A 1 11.11 12.95 -20.93
CA MET A 1 10.39 12.72 -19.65
C MET A 1 11.32 13.20 -18.54
N GLU A 2 10.92 14.19 -17.79
CA GLU A 2 11.79 14.96 -16.88
C GLU A 2 11.89 14.34 -15.47
N HIS A 3 11.01 13.40 -15.15
CA HIS A 3 10.98 12.73 -13.83
C HIS A 3 11.71 11.40 -13.86
N ARG A 4 12.33 11.08 -12.73
CA ARG A 4 13.06 9.85 -12.46
C ARG A 4 12.53 9.22 -11.18
N GLY A 5 12.53 7.89 -11.10
CA GLY A 5 12.15 7.17 -9.90
C GLY A 5 10.76 6.54 -9.96
N ASP A 6 10.16 6.31 -8.79
CA ASP A 6 8.81 5.76 -8.67
C ASP A 6 7.77 6.85 -8.94
N VAL A 7 7.45 7.05 -10.21
CA VAL A 7 6.51 8.10 -10.67
C VAL A 7 5.03 7.74 -10.45
N TYR A 8 4.75 6.56 -9.89
CA TYR A 8 3.38 6.08 -9.63
C TYR A 8 3.25 5.46 -8.23
N ALA A 9 3.83 6.13 -7.24
CA ALA A 9 4.03 5.64 -5.88
C ALA A 9 2.74 5.34 -5.11
N THR A 10 1.67 6.07 -5.34
CA THR A 10 0.45 6.02 -4.51
C THR A 10 -0.19 4.64 -4.44
N HIS A 11 -0.17 3.88 -5.53
CA HIS A 11 -0.72 2.52 -5.55
C HIS A 11 0.12 1.50 -4.76
N GLY A 12 1.42 1.70 -4.71
CA GLY A 12 2.32 0.87 -3.90
C GLY A 12 2.32 1.29 -2.44
N LEU A 13 2.62 2.56 -2.20
CA LEU A 13 2.82 3.08 -0.86
C LEU A 13 1.53 3.26 -0.05
N GLY A 14 0.44 3.74 -0.66
CA GLY A 14 -0.78 4.11 0.06
C GLY A 14 -1.34 3.00 0.95
N PRO A 15 -1.68 1.81 0.42
CA PRO A 15 -2.20 0.72 1.23
C PRO A 15 -1.24 0.25 2.32
N ILE A 16 0.07 0.26 2.03
CA ILE A 16 1.10 -0.14 3.00
C ILE A 16 1.25 0.92 4.10
N ALA A 17 1.23 2.21 3.75
CA ALA A 17 1.28 3.29 4.72
C ALA A 17 0.10 3.22 5.70
N GLN A 18 -1.10 2.95 5.21
CA GLN A 18 -2.28 2.75 6.05
C GLN A 18 -2.16 1.51 6.94
N ALA A 19 -1.69 0.38 6.39
CA ALA A 19 -1.49 -0.86 7.15
C ALA A 19 -0.40 -0.75 8.23
N LEU A 20 0.57 0.15 8.05
CA LEU A 20 1.67 0.39 8.98
C LEU A 20 1.43 1.59 9.92
N ASP A 21 0.26 2.23 9.85
CA ASP A 21 -0.14 3.38 10.67
C ASP A 21 0.75 4.62 10.47
N ILE A 22 1.20 4.88 9.25
CA ILE A 22 2.00 6.06 8.92
C ILE A 22 1.18 7.32 9.22
N HIS A 23 1.81 8.32 9.87
CA HIS A 23 1.29 9.51 10.53
C HIS A 23 0.11 9.28 11.51
N ARG A 24 -0.13 8.00 11.88
CA ARG A 24 -1.14 7.58 12.88
C ARG A 24 -0.52 6.65 13.92
N GLY A 25 0.72 6.91 14.32
CA GLY A 25 1.49 6.14 15.29
C GLY A 25 2.88 5.73 14.81
N ASP A 26 3.20 5.95 13.53
CA ASP A 26 4.53 5.79 12.94
C ASP A 26 4.76 6.86 11.88
N ARG A 27 5.99 7.04 11.40
CA ARG A 27 6.32 7.92 10.29
C ARG A 27 7.49 7.40 9.48
N MET A 28 7.55 7.70 8.21
CA MET A 28 8.72 7.46 7.37
C MET A 28 9.85 8.43 7.75
N THR A 29 11.09 7.95 7.79
CA THR A 29 12.23 8.75 8.26
C THR A 29 13.34 8.86 7.24
N THR A 30 13.66 7.78 6.54
CA THR A 30 14.79 7.71 5.64
C THR A 30 14.42 6.90 4.41
N LEU A 31 14.85 7.38 3.25
CA LEU A 31 14.62 6.73 1.96
C LEU A 31 15.95 6.53 1.23
N VAL A 32 16.09 5.39 0.55
CA VAL A 32 17.13 5.10 -0.44
C VAL A 32 16.45 4.56 -1.68
N ALA A 33 16.80 5.09 -2.85
CA ALA A 33 16.28 4.61 -4.12
C ALA A 33 17.41 4.27 -5.10
N MET A 34 17.16 3.28 -5.95
CA MET A 34 18.05 2.82 -7.00
C MET A 34 17.23 2.47 -8.23
N ASP A 35 17.73 2.81 -9.40
CA ASP A 35 17.08 2.47 -10.66
C ASP A 35 18.05 1.79 -11.65
N THR A 36 17.46 1.12 -12.64
CA THR A 36 18.19 0.62 -13.81
C THR A 36 18.40 1.75 -14.82
N LYS A 37 19.22 1.49 -15.84
CA LYS A 37 19.23 2.35 -17.03
C LYS A 37 17.85 2.31 -17.70
N SER A 38 17.52 3.42 -18.38
CA SER A 38 16.39 3.50 -19.26
C SER A 38 16.76 2.92 -20.61
N VAL A 39 16.26 1.74 -20.92
CA VAL A 39 16.46 1.04 -22.21
C VAL A 39 15.12 0.87 -22.89
N HIS A 40 14.26 0.06 -22.33
CA HIS A 40 12.96 -0.28 -22.96
C HIS A 40 11.96 0.89 -22.87
N GLY A 41 11.95 1.64 -21.77
CA GLY A 41 11.12 2.84 -21.64
C GLY A 41 11.45 3.89 -22.71
N LYS A 42 12.74 4.10 -22.98
CA LYS A 42 13.19 4.98 -24.07
C LYS A 42 12.70 4.49 -25.44
N GLU A 43 12.89 3.18 -25.74
CA GLU A 43 12.43 2.57 -26.98
C GLU A 43 10.91 2.70 -27.19
N LEU A 44 10.13 2.51 -26.14
CA LEU A 44 8.67 2.66 -26.19
C LEU A 44 8.25 4.09 -26.54
N VAL A 45 8.89 5.09 -25.95
CA VAL A 45 8.61 6.50 -26.23
C VAL A 45 9.01 6.85 -27.66
N GLU A 46 10.20 6.45 -28.12
CA GLU A 46 10.67 6.67 -29.48
C GLU A 46 9.73 6.03 -30.52
N LYS A 47 9.28 4.82 -30.25
CA LYS A 47 8.31 4.11 -31.09
C LYS A 47 6.95 4.81 -31.14
N ALA A 48 6.49 5.33 -30.03
CA ALA A 48 5.19 6.00 -29.93
C ALA A 48 5.18 7.40 -30.55
N SER A 49 6.26 8.15 -30.38
CA SER A 49 6.39 9.52 -30.91
C SER A 49 6.89 9.59 -32.37
N GLY A 50 7.61 8.55 -32.82
CA GLY A 50 8.35 8.58 -34.10
C GLY A 50 9.63 9.41 -34.05
N GLU A 51 10.01 9.94 -32.90
CA GLU A 51 11.16 10.81 -32.72
C GLU A 51 12.17 10.18 -31.76
N LYS A 52 13.47 10.49 -31.91
CA LYS A 52 14.50 10.10 -30.96
C LYS A 52 14.33 10.83 -29.65
N CYS A 53 14.35 10.08 -28.55
CA CYS A 53 14.28 10.62 -27.20
C CYS A 53 15.67 10.56 -26.53
N GLU A 54 16.41 11.67 -26.58
CA GLU A 54 17.77 11.71 -26.02
C GLU A 54 17.78 11.79 -24.48
N ASN A 55 16.75 12.41 -23.90
CA ASN A 55 16.67 12.77 -22.47
C ASN A 55 15.55 12.01 -21.75
N PHE A 56 15.51 10.67 -21.85
CA PHE A 56 14.60 9.87 -21.05
C PHE A 56 15.29 9.43 -19.77
N LEU A 57 14.92 10.06 -18.64
CA LEU A 57 15.62 9.88 -17.36
C LEU A 57 15.12 8.71 -16.54
N ASN A 58 13.85 8.32 -16.69
CA ASN A 58 13.27 7.29 -15.82
C ASN A 58 13.82 5.92 -16.16
N GLY A 59 14.42 5.24 -15.18
CA GLY A 59 14.88 3.86 -15.32
C GLY A 59 13.73 2.90 -15.62
N ASP A 60 14.03 1.77 -16.26
CA ASP A 60 13.00 0.76 -16.57
C ASP A 60 12.44 0.10 -15.31
N HIS A 61 13.25 0.02 -14.26
CA HIS A 61 12.87 -0.49 -12.96
C HIS A 61 13.47 0.38 -11.84
N THR A 62 12.67 0.66 -10.82
CA THR A 62 13.11 1.38 -9.62
C THR A 62 12.80 0.54 -8.38
N THR A 63 13.73 0.48 -7.43
CA THR A 63 13.54 -0.06 -6.10
C THR A 63 13.79 1.02 -5.07
N THR A 64 12.86 1.20 -4.15
CA THR A 64 12.92 2.19 -3.08
C THR A 64 12.74 1.51 -1.73
N LEU A 65 13.67 1.77 -0.81
CA LEU A 65 13.62 1.31 0.57
C LEU A 65 13.34 2.49 1.49
N ILE A 66 12.38 2.32 2.39
CA ILE A 66 11.98 3.37 3.35
C ILE A 66 12.02 2.79 4.75
N ARG A 67 12.69 3.47 5.68
CA ARG A 67 12.70 3.14 7.10
C ARG A 67 11.71 4.02 7.84
N THR A 68 11.01 3.45 8.83
CA THR A 68 10.11 4.19 9.71
C THR A 68 10.74 4.48 11.08
N ALA A 69 10.14 5.40 11.83
CA ALA A 69 10.56 5.75 13.19
C ALA A 69 10.49 4.55 14.15
N ASN A 70 9.49 3.70 14.00
CA ASN A 70 9.34 2.48 14.80
C ASN A 70 10.16 1.29 14.28
N GLY A 71 11.06 1.51 13.31
CA GLY A 71 11.99 0.49 12.82
C GLY A 71 11.41 -0.49 11.80
N LYS A 72 10.25 -0.21 11.22
CA LYS A 72 9.72 -0.98 10.08
C LYS A 72 10.48 -0.59 8.80
N VAL A 73 10.49 -1.49 7.82
CA VAL A 73 11.05 -1.24 6.49
C VAL A 73 9.97 -1.48 5.44
N ILE A 74 9.84 -0.55 4.52
CA ILE A 74 8.97 -0.64 3.35
C ILE A 74 9.87 -0.77 2.13
N GLU A 75 9.59 -1.74 1.28
CA GLU A 75 10.20 -1.87 -0.05
C GLU A 75 9.13 -1.61 -1.11
N ILE A 76 9.44 -0.75 -2.06
CA ILE A 76 8.58 -0.46 -3.22
C ILE A 76 9.37 -0.77 -4.48
N GLN A 77 8.77 -1.53 -5.38
CA GLN A 77 9.30 -1.79 -6.71
C GLN A 77 8.34 -1.19 -7.73
N HIS A 78 8.87 -0.40 -8.65
CA HIS A 78 8.12 0.19 -9.75
C HIS A 78 8.71 -0.27 -11.07
N ASN A 79 7.94 -1.03 -11.85
CA ASN A 79 8.33 -1.51 -13.17
C ASN A 79 7.09 -1.60 -14.06
N VAL A 80 6.94 -0.63 -14.96
CA VAL A 80 5.84 -0.58 -15.93
C VAL A 80 6.35 -0.60 -17.38
N MET A 81 7.66 -0.61 -17.55
CA MET A 81 8.29 -0.52 -18.86
C MET A 81 8.63 -1.90 -19.44
N ASN A 82 9.11 -2.82 -18.60
CA ASN A 82 9.56 -4.13 -19.06
C ASN A 82 8.39 -5.12 -19.22
N PRO A 83 8.48 -6.03 -20.20
CA PRO A 83 7.53 -7.13 -20.31
C PRO A 83 7.57 -8.02 -19.06
N GLN A 84 6.47 -8.08 -18.34
CA GLN A 84 6.30 -8.95 -17.19
C GLN A 84 4.81 -9.22 -16.95
N PRO A 85 4.43 -10.34 -16.31
CA PRO A 85 3.07 -10.53 -15.86
C PRO A 85 2.63 -9.38 -14.95
N TYR A 86 1.37 -8.96 -15.09
CA TYR A 86 0.80 -7.95 -14.20
C TYR A 86 0.94 -8.37 -12.74
N ASN A 87 1.53 -7.49 -11.94
CA ASN A 87 1.77 -7.77 -10.53
C ASN A 87 1.56 -6.50 -9.69
N ARG A 88 0.77 -6.64 -8.65
CA ARG A 88 0.66 -5.68 -7.53
C ARG A 88 0.99 -6.42 -6.25
N LEU A 89 2.25 -6.80 -6.10
CA LEU A 89 2.72 -7.47 -4.91
C LEU A 89 2.48 -6.59 -3.68
N TYR A 90 1.58 -7.04 -2.81
CA TYR A 90 1.44 -6.56 -1.45
C TYR A 90 1.82 -7.67 -0.51
N GLN A 91 2.90 -7.47 0.20
CA GLN A 91 3.45 -8.43 1.13
C GLN A 91 3.67 -7.76 2.48
N LEU A 92 3.15 -8.37 3.52
CA LEU A 92 3.33 -7.93 4.90
C LEU A 92 3.95 -9.07 5.70
N THR A 93 5.11 -8.81 6.30
CA THR A 93 5.76 -9.73 7.23
C THR A 93 5.77 -9.13 8.63
N GLY A 94 5.17 -9.83 9.57
CA GLY A 94 5.10 -9.40 10.96
C GLY A 94 5.55 -10.49 11.92
N THR A 95 5.63 -10.16 13.20
CA THR A 95 6.02 -11.10 14.26
C THR A 95 5.00 -12.20 14.52
N LYS A 96 3.78 -12.06 13.99
CA LYS A 96 2.65 -12.98 14.24
C LYS A 96 2.17 -13.69 12.98
N GLY A 97 2.69 -13.35 11.82
CA GLY A 97 2.27 -13.94 10.58
C GLY A 97 2.74 -13.18 9.35
N PHE A 98 2.34 -13.70 8.21
CA PHE A 98 2.68 -13.22 6.90
C PHE A 98 1.42 -13.15 6.04
N ALA A 99 1.32 -12.12 5.21
CA ALA A 99 0.27 -11.97 4.22
C ALA A 99 0.85 -11.60 2.85
N ASN A 100 0.34 -12.21 1.80
CA ASN A 100 0.75 -11.97 0.43
C ASN A 100 -0.45 -11.90 -0.51
N LYS A 101 -0.42 -10.99 -1.49
CA LYS A 101 -1.52 -10.86 -2.46
C LYS A 101 -1.15 -11.37 -3.85
N TYR A 102 0.02 -11.09 -4.36
CA TYR A 102 0.46 -11.50 -5.69
C TYR A 102 1.84 -12.17 -5.63
N PRO A 103 2.18 -13.07 -6.55
CA PRO A 103 1.31 -13.73 -7.53
C PRO A 103 0.37 -14.77 -6.92
N VAL A 104 0.62 -15.17 -5.68
CA VAL A 104 -0.20 -16.13 -4.91
C VAL A 104 -0.80 -15.39 -3.73
N GLU A 105 -2.12 -15.34 -3.65
CA GLU A 105 -2.79 -14.85 -2.45
C GLU A 105 -2.70 -15.88 -1.35
N GLY A 106 -2.24 -15.47 -0.17
CA GLY A 106 -2.12 -16.39 0.94
C GLY A 106 -1.65 -15.75 2.24
N TYR A 107 -1.87 -16.49 3.31
CA TYR A 107 -1.44 -16.14 4.65
C TYR A 107 -0.61 -17.28 5.24
N ALA A 108 0.36 -16.94 6.10
CA ALA A 108 1.10 -17.92 6.89
C ALA A 108 1.04 -17.51 8.36
N VAL A 109 0.38 -18.33 9.16
CA VAL A 109 0.16 -18.14 10.60
C VAL A 109 0.23 -19.51 11.24
N ASP A 110 0.91 -19.65 12.38
CA ASP A 110 0.91 -20.89 13.11
C ASP A 110 -0.40 -21.13 13.92
N ALA A 111 -0.60 -22.36 14.38
CA ALA A 111 -1.83 -22.74 15.08
C ALA A 111 -2.04 -21.96 16.39
N ALA A 112 -0.97 -21.56 17.09
CA ALA A 112 -1.08 -20.79 18.32
C ALA A 112 -1.55 -19.37 18.05
N GLN A 113 -1.00 -18.73 17.01
CA GLN A 113 -1.44 -17.38 16.58
C GLN A 113 -2.85 -17.40 16.00
N MET A 114 -3.24 -18.48 15.29
CA MET A 114 -4.60 -18.67 14.81
C MET A 114 -5.59 -18.70 16.00
N LYS A 115 -5.32 -19.52 17.02
CA LYS A 115 -6.11 -19.57 18.25
C LYS A 115 -6.15 -18.23 18.98
N ALA A 116 -5.01 -17.54 19.11
CA ALA A 116 -4.93 -16.22 19.72
C ALA A 116 -5.75 -15.16 18.96
N SER A 117 -5.93 -15.33 17.65
CA SER A 117 -6.82 -14.50 16.84
C SER A 117 -8.32 -14.81 17.09
N GLY A 118 -8.64 -15.84 17.86
CA GLY A 118 -10.01 -16.32 18.12
C GLY A 118 -10.62 -17.13 16.97
N VAL A 119 -9.78 -17.69 16.10
CA VAL A 119 -10.18 -18.66 15.07
C VAL A 119 -9.59 -20.00 15.44
N GLN A 120 -10.43 -21.03 15.56
CA GLN A 120 -9.96 -22.40 15.84
C GLN A 120 -9.43 -23.01 14.53
N PRO A 121 -8.16 -23.43 14.50
CA PRO A 121 -7.63 -24.14 13.33
C PRO A 121 -8.32 -25.49 13.17
N LYS A 122 -8.55 -25.88 11.93
CA LYS A 122 -9.09 -27.21 11.57
C LYS A 122 -7.98 -28.25 11.43
N VAL A 123 -6.73 -27.80 11.31
CA VAL A 123 -5.55 -28.65 11.24
C VAL A 123 -4.57 -28.26 12.34
N ASP A 124 -3.91 -29.26 12.94
CA ASP A 124 -3.02 -29.02 14.09
C ASP A 124 -1.59 -28.59 13.69
N ASN A 125 -1.22 -28.78 12.44
CA ASN A 125 0.14 -28.56 11.93
C ASN A 125 0.29 -27.27 11.12
N LEU A 126 -0.50 -26.24 11.37
CA LEU A 126 -0.29 -24.92 10.76
C LEU A 126 1.10 -24.38 11.13
N SER A 127 1.82 -23.94 10.14
CA SER A 127 3.17 -23.40 10.28
C SER A 127 3.27 -22.00 9.67
N SER A 128 3.96 -21.10 10.35
CA SER A 128 4.31 -19.78 9.80
C SER A 128 5.32 -19.83 8.63
N HIS A 129 5.86 -21.01 8.31
CA HIS A 129 6.78 -21.25 7.21
C HIS A 129 6.11 -21.78 5.94
N GLY A 130 4.79 -21.88 5.91
CA GLY A 130 4.03 -22.31 4.74
C GLY A 130 2.69 -21.59 4.63
N PHE A 131 2.18 -21.45 3.42
CA PHE A 131 0.84 -20.91 3.24
C PHE A 131 -0.21 -21.83 3.86
N MET A 132 -1.18 -21.20 4.49
CA MET A 132 -2.32 -21.91 5.10
C MET A 132 -3.16 -22.62 4.02
N PRO A 133 -3.77 -23.77 4.32
CA PRO A 133 -4.79 -24.34 3.47
C PRO A 133 -5.98 -23.40 3.25
N ASP A 134 -6.62 -23.47 2.09
CA ASP A 134 -7.73 -22.58 1.70
C ASP A 134 -8.86 -22.51 2.74
N ALA A 135 -9.18 -23.65 3.39
CA ALA A 135 -10.23 -23.70 4.41
C ALA A 135 -9.88 -22.88 5.65
N GLU A 136 -8.60 -22.81 6.03
CA GLU A 136 -8.09 -22.01 7.12
C GLU A 136 -8.04 -20.53 6.74
N MET A 137 -7.58 -20.22 5.52
CA MET A 137 -7.60 -18.85 4.98
C MET A 137 -9.00 -18.27 4.97
N LYS A 138 -10.00 -19.02 4.49
CA LYS A 138 -11.40 -18.58 4.48
C LYS A 138 -11.91 -18.22 5.86
N ALA A 139 -11.64 -19.03 6.87
CA ALA A 139 -12.05 -18.76 8.24
C ALA A 139 -11.42 -17.48 8.81
N LEU A 140 -10.14 -17.25 8.49
CA LEU A 140 -9.43 -16.04 8.90
C LEU A 140 -9.99 -14.79 8.18
N VAL A 141 -10.17 -14.87 6.86
CA VAL A 141 -10.74 -13.78 6.05
C VAL A 141 -12.15 -13.45 6.50
N GLU A 142 -13.03 -14.45 6.70
CA GLU A 142 -14.40 -14.25 7.16
C GLU A 142 -14.44 -13.48 8.49
N LYS A 143 -13.55 -13.82 9.42
CA LYS A 143 -13.44 -13.12 10.69
C LYS A 143 -12.99 -11.68 10.54
N TYR A 144 -11.93 -11.45 9.76
CA TYR A 144 -11.27 -10.13 9.64
C TYR A 144 -11.74 -9.30 8.44
N GLN A 145 -12.60 -9.86 7.57
CA GLN A 145 -13.18 -9.08 6.49
C GLN A 145 -13.84 -7.82 7.04
N HIS A 146 -13.46 -6.67 6.49
CA HIS A 146 -13.96 -5.40 6.95
C HIS A 146 -15.49 -5.35 6.88
N PRO A 147 -16.18 -4.87 7.92
CA PRO A 147 -17.64 -4.81 7.96
C PRO A 147 -18.28 -4.07 6.78
N ILE A 148 -17.60 -3.08 6.22
CA ILE A 148 -18.04 -2.36 5.01
C ILE A 148 -18.22 -3.31 3.81
N LEU A 149 -17.28 -4.25 3.64
CA LEU A 149 -17.36 -5.25 2.57
C LEU A 149 -18.47 -6.27 2.83
N LYS A 150 -18.70 -6.64 4.09
CA LYS A 150 -19.82 -7.51 4.46
C LYS A 150 -21.18 -6.84 4.18
N LYS A 151 -21.28 -5.54 4.40
CA LYS A 151 -22.53 -4.79 4.26
C LYS A 151 -22.80 -4.34 2.82
N TYR A 152 -21.79 -3.84 2.13
CA TYR A 152 -21.95 -3.17 0.84
C TYR A 152 -21.26 -3.88 -0.33
N GLY A 153 -20.49 -4.96 -0.08
CA GLY A 153 -19.64 -5.58 -1.09
C GLY A 153 -20.38 -6.04 -2.34
N GLU A 154 -21.56 -6.67 -2.19
CA GLU A 154 -22.34 -7.12 -3.34
C GLU A 154 -22.94 -5.94 -4.12
N MET A 155 -23.57 -4.99 -3.43
CA MET A 155 -24.09 -3.77 -4.07
C MET A 155 -22.96 -3.00 -4.78
N ALA A 156 -21.81 -2.88 -4.17
CA ALA A 156 -20.66 -2.22 -4.76
C ALA A 156 -20.20 -2.88 -6.06
N LYS A 157 -20.19 -4.21 -6.11
CA LYS A 157 -19.88 -4.96 -7.34
C LYS A 157 -20.91 -4.73 -8.45
N GLU A 158 -22.20 -4.66 -8.10
CA GLU A 158 -23.28 -4.39 -9.04
C GLU A 158 -23.19 -2.98 -9.64
N VAL A 159 -22.88 -1.98 -8.82
CA VAL A 159 -22.67 -0.59 -9.27
C VAL A 159 -21.44 -0.49 -10.17
N GLY A 160 -20.39 -1.27 -9.90
CA GLY A 160 -19.17 -1.29 -10.69
C GLY A 160 -18.11 -0.29 -10.21
N GLY A 161 -17.17 0.05 -11.10
CA GLY A 161 -15.99 0.86 -10.78
C GLY A 161 -14.94 0.05 -9.99
N HIS A 162 -13.90 -0.44 -10.70
CA HIS A 162 -12.80 -1.27 -10.13
C HIS A 162 -13.29 -2.41 -9.21
N GLY A 163 -14.35 -3.11 -9.63
CA GLY A 163 -14.96 -4.21 -8.85
C GLY A 163 -15.68 -3.73 -7.59
N GLY A 164 -16.15 -2.48 -7.57
CA GLY A 164 -16.90 -1.87 -6.48
C GLY A 164 -16.08 -1.00 -5.52
N MET A 165 -14.76 -0.89 -5.73
CA MET A 165 -13.91 -0.04 -4.88
C MET A 165 -14.30 1.42 -4.95
N ASP A 166 -14.57 1.94 -6.16
CA ASP A 166 -14.92 3.34 -6.38
C ASP A 166 -16.22 3.69 -5.65
N PHE A 167 -17.24 2.82 -5.75
CA PHE A 167 -18.49 3.00 -5.03
C PHE A 167 -18.29 3.09 -3.51
N ILE A 168 -17.46 2.23 -2.93
CA ILE A 168 -17.18 2.24 -1.48
C ILE A 168 -16.44 3.52 -1.10
N MET A 169 -15.43 3.91 -1.87
CA MET A 169 -14.63 5.10 -1.63
C MET A 169 -15.50 6.36 -1.67
N ASP A 170 -16.28 6.53 -2.72
CA ASP A 170 -17.15 7.71 -2.91
C ASP A 170 -18.25 7.77 -1.85
N SER A 171 -18.87 6.63 -1.54
CA SER A 171 -19.88 6.54 -0.49
C SER A 171 -19.31 6.94 0.88
N ARG A 172 -18.07 6.56 1.18
CA ARG A 172 -17.36 6.95 2.40
C ARG A 172 -17.09 8.45 2.43
N LEU A 173 -16.56 9.00 1.33
CA LEU A 173 -16.29 10.43 1.20
C LEU A 173 -17.57 11.26 1.44
N VAL A 174 -18.65 10.94 0.72
CA VAL A 174 -19.93 11.64 0.85
C VAL A 174 -20.46 11.54 2.29
N TYR A 175 -20.41 10.34 2.87
CA TYR A 175 -20.86 10.14 4.24
C TYR A 175 -20.06 10.97 5.26
N CYS A 176 -18.74 10.98 5.16
CA CYS A 176 -17.89 11.77 6.05
C CYS A 176 -18.21 13.28 5.93
N LEU A 177 -18.32 13.78 4.70
CA LEU A 177 -18.64 15.20 4.46
C LEU A 177 -20.02 15.59 5.01
N GLN A 178 -21.05 14.76 4.78
CA GLN A 178 -22.40 15.03 5.28
C GLN A 178 -22.54 15.02 6.79
N ASN A 179 -21.66 14.26 7.47
CA ASN A 179 -21.74 14.09 8.93
C ASN A 179 -20.60 14.83 9.69
N GLY A 180 -19.78 15.61 8.99
CA GLY A 180 -18.67 16.34 9.62
C GLY A 180 -17.62 15.44 10.26
N LEU A 181 -17.41 14.25 9.68
CA LEU A 181 -16.44 13.26 10.15
C LEU A 181 -15.09 13.43 9.47
N PRO A 182 -13.99 13.00 10.11
CA PRO A 182 -12.69 12.90 9.44
C PRO A 182 -12.75 12.02 8.21
N LEU A 183 -12.03 12.41 7.17
CA LEU A 183 -11.89 11.61 5.96
C LEU A 183 -11.01 10.39 6.21
N ASP A 184 -11.21 9.34 5.41
CA ASP A 184 -10.39 8.11 5.48
C ASP A 184 -8.94 8.35 5.03
N MET A 185 -8.74 9.34 4.18
CA MET A 185 -7.44 9.86 3.77
C MET A 185 -7.41 11.38 3.95
N ASP A 186 -6.27 11.91 4.34
CA ASP A 186 -6.09 13.33 4.57
C ASP A 186 -4.93 13.93 3.76
N VAL A 187 -4.65 15.21 3.97
CA VAL A 187 -3.58 15.91 3.27
C VAL A 187 -2.19 15.35 3.56
N TYR A 188 -1.99 14.74 4.71
CA TYR A 188 -0.72 14.14 5.08
C TYR A 188 -0.48 12.84 4.32
N ASP A 189 -1.53 12.00 4.12
CA ASP A 189 -1.46 10.84 3.23
C ASP A 189 -1.02 11.27 1.83
N LEU A 190 -1.66 12.30 1.27
CA LEU A 190 -1.33 12.80 -0.06
C LEU A 190 0.13 13.28 -0.14
N ALA A 191 0.56 14.10 0.81
CA ALA A 191 1.91 14.65 0.81
C ALA A 191 2.98 13.55 0.93
N GLU A 192 2.78 12.59 1.83
CA GLU A 192 3.69 11.48 2.07
C GLU A 192 3.79 10.53 0.88
N TRP A 193 2.68 10.24 0.20
CA TRP A 193 2.72 9.32 -0.94
C TRP A 193 3.26 9.97 -2.21
N CYS A 194 2.94 11.24 -2.43
CA CYS A 194 3.36 11.95 -3.64
C CYS A 194 4.82 12.42 -3.61
N CYS A 195 5.42 12.69 -2.44
CA CYS A 195 6.81 13.11 -2.38
C CYS A 195 7.82 11.99 -2.68
N LEU A 196 7.37 10.73 -2.79
CA LEU A 196 8.24 9.59 -3.02
C LEU A 196 9.05 9.71 -4.32
N ALA A 197 8.44 10.16 -5.39
CA ALA A 197 9.10 10.34 -6.68
C ALA A 197 10.28 11.33 -6.56
N GLU A 198 10.05 12.48 -5.94
CA GLU A 198 11.08 13.52 -5.77
C GLU A 198 12.20 13.08 -4.82
N LEU A 199 11.86 12.45 -3.71
CA LEU A 199 12.84 11.93 -2.77
C LEU A 199 13.65 10.77 -3.38
N GLY A 200 13.02 9.92 -4.18
CA GLY A 200 13.67 8.87 -4.93
C GLY A 200 14.66 9.42 -5.95
N ALA A 201 14.25 10.41 -6.73
CA ALA A 201 15.11 11.11 -7.67
C ALA A 201 16.33 11.75 -6.95
N LEU A 202 16.08 12.44 -5.83
CA LEU A 202 17.15 13.03 -5.02
C LEU A 202 18.16 12.00 -4.51
N SER A 203 17.70 10.83 -4.07
CA SER A 203 18.57 9.73 -3.67
C SER A 203 19.45 9.26 -4.81
N MET A 204 18.85 8.95 -5.96
CA MET A 204 19.54 8.43 -7.14
C MET A 204 20.54 9.45 -7.74
N ASP A 205 20.19 10.73 -7.77
CA ASP A 205 21.06 11.80 -8.25
C ASP A 205 22.26 12.04 -7.33
N ASN A 206 22.15 11.64 -6.05
CA ASN A 206 23.22 11.65 -5.08
C ASN A 206 23.86 10.26 -4.89
N ASN A 207 23.98 9.48 -5.96
CA ASN A 207 24.61 8.18 -5.96
C ASN A 207 23.95 7.17 -4.96
N CYS A 208 22.61 7.14 -4.96
CA CYS A 208 21.78 6.32 -4.09
C CYS A 208 22.02 6.60 -2.59
N ALA A 209 22.37 7.83 -2.26
CA ALA A 209 22.53 8.22 -0.86
C ALA A 209 21.19 8.24 -0.12
N ALA A 210 21.26 8.03 1.19
CA ALA A 210 20.10 8.12 2.05
C ALA A 210 19.56 9.56 2.12
N VAL A 211 18.26 9.71 1.93
CA VAL A 211 17.55 11.00 1.98
C VAL A 211 16.60 10.99 3.17
N GLN A 212 16.51 12.11 3.87
CA GLN A 212 15.57 12.28 4.97
C GLN A 212 14.15 12.42 4.42
N PHE A 213 13.23 11.65 4.99
CA PHE A 213 11.80 11.76 4.67
C PHE A 213 11.21 12.93 5.49
N PRO A 214 10.55 13.92 4.87
CA PRO A 214 9.97 15.04 5.58
C PRO A 214 8.88 14.58 6.57
N ASP A 215 8.79 15.24 7.71
CA ASP A 215 7.65 15.10 8.61
C ASP A 215 6.62 16.20 8.31
N PHE A 216 5.65 15.87 7.48
CA PHE A 216 4.58 16.81 7.10
C PHE A 216 3.66 17.13 8.25
N THR A 217 3.59 16.27 9.29
CA THR A 217 2.77 16.50 10.50
C THR A 217 3.43 17.43 11.50
N ARG A 218 4.69 17.83 11.27
CA ARG A 218 5.45 18.71 12.18
C ARG A 218 5.54 18.20 13.62
N GLY A 219 5.73 16.89 13.77
CA GLY A 219 5.82 16.22 15.07
C GLY A 219 4.53 15.59 15.57
N HIS A 220 3.40 15.83 14.91
CA HIS A 220 2.09 15.33 15.34
C HIS A 220 1.74 13.91 14.83
N TRP A 221 2.67 13.23 14.14
CA TRP A 221 2.48 11.89 13.58
C TRP A 221 2.04 10.82 14.59
N ASN A 222 2.19 11.09 15.87
CA ASN A 222 1.89 10.17 16.97
C ASN A 222 0.67 10.56 17.80
N ASP A 223 -0.01 11.66 17.47
CA ASP A 223 -1.17 12.16 18.21
C ASP A 223 -2.41 11.31 17.94
N VAL A 224 -2.54 10.78 16.73
CA VAL A 224 -3.57 9.81 16.34
C VAL A 224 -2.96 8.42 16.28
N LYS A 225 -3.68 7.42 16.78
CA LYS A 225 -3.21 6.03 16.80
C LYS A 225 -4.07 5.17 15.90
N GLY A 226 -3.40 4.52 14.95
CA GLY A 226 -3.98 3.52 14.06
C GLY A 226 -4.92 4.10 13.00
N PHE A 227 -4.99 3.40 11.88
CA PHE A 227 -5.96 3.67 10.84
C PHE A 227 -7.33 3.09 11.23
N LYS A 228 -8.35 3.93 11.26
CA LYS A 228 -9.71 3.55 11.70
C LYS A 228 -10.72 3.81 10.60
N LEU A 229 -11.01 2.79 9.84
CA LEU A 229 -12.16 2.76 8.93
C LEU A 229 -13.28 1.97 9.62
N SER A 230 -14.20 2.64 10.30
CA SER A 230 -15.25 1.99 11.09
C SER A 230 -16.64 2.15 10.45
N LEU A 231 -17.46 1.08 10.52
CA LEU A 231 -18.88 1.14 10.18
C LEU A 231 -19.72 1.98 11.16
N ILE A 232 -19.24 2.18 12.38
CA ILE A 232 -19.95 3.00 13.36
C ILE A 232 -20.17 4.42 12.80
N HIS A 233 -19.23 4.88 11.98
CA HIS A 233 -19.36 6.16 11.28
C HIS A 233 -20.34 6.13 10.08
N ILE A 234 -20.90 4.98 9.72
CA ILE A 234 -21.87 4.83 8.63
C ILE A 234 -23.29 4.58 9.17
N SER A 235 -23.43 4.01 10.36
CA SER A 235 -24.70 3.47 10.87
C SER A 235 -25.37 4.29 11.97
N GLU A 236 -24.67 5.22 12.64
CA GLU A 236 -25.26 6.01 13.69
C GLU A 236 -24.90 7.51 13.56
N PRO A 237 -25.89 8.39 13.38
CA PRO A 237 -25.65 9.80 13.61
C PRO A 237 -25.29 9.97 15.09
N THR A 238 -24.07 10.36 15.37
CA THR A 238 -23.72 10.84 16.72
C THR A 238 -24.60 12.03 17.04
N ARG A 239 -25.48 11.88 18.02
CA ARG A 239 -26.28 12.95 18.59
C ARG A 239 -25.36 13.91 19.36
#